data_728b81e568dc692973e91ba08072f47d
#
_entry.id   728b81e568dc692973e91ba08072f47d
#
_cell.length_a   1.000
_cell.length_b   1.000
_cell.length_c   1.000
_cell.angle_alpha   90.00
_cell.angle_beta   90.00
_cell.angle_gamma   90.00
#
_symmetry.space_group_name_H-M   'P 1'
#
loop_
_entity.id
_entity.type
_entity.pdbx_description
1 polymer ?
#
loop_
_entity_poly.entity_id
_entity_poly.type
_entity_poly.pdbx_seq_one_letter_code
_entity_poly.pdbx_strand_id
1 'polypeptide(L)' 'PAALSETEVCKMIEEAIQETGATSRKEMGQVMKLLQSKTEGRVDNKTLSSAVMKRLS' A
#
# COMPACT_ATOMS: atom_id res chain seq x y z
N PRO A 1 -7.29 -8.91 17.28
CA PRO A 1 -7.38 -7.65 16.53
C PRO A 1 -7.00 -7.84 15.09
N ALA A 2 -7.81 -7.29 14.26
CA ALA A 2 -7.66 -7.49 12.83
C ALA A 2 -6.77 -6.43 12.17
N ALA A 3 -6.51 -5.35 12.86
CA ALA A 3 -5.77 -4.23 12.28
C ALA A 3 -4.28 -4.50 12.20
N LEU A 4 -3.69 -4.20 11.07
CA LEU A 4 -2.25 -4.31 10.89
C LEU A 4 -1.58 -3.08 11.50
N SER A 5 -0.37 -3.27 12.01
CA SER A 5 0.39 -2.16 12.56
C SER A 5 0.93 -1.28 11.42
N GLU A 6 1.31 -0.05 11.75
CA GLU A 6 1.88 0.84 10.76
C GLU A 6 3.14 0.25 10.14
N THR A 7 3.94 -0.41 10.96
CA THR A 7 5.16 -1.04 10.44
C THR A 7 4.86 -2.09 9.40
N GLU A 8 3.87 -2.93 9.66
CA GLU A 8 3.48 -3.95 8.71
C GLU A 8 2.92 -3.35 7.44
N VAL A 9 2.09 -2.33 7.59
CA VAL A 9 1.52 -1.65 6.42
C VAL A 9 2.64 -1.05 5.57
N CYS A 10 3.61 -0.41 6.19
CA CYS A 10 4.73 0.15 5.46
C CYS A 10 5.51 -0.91 4.70
N LYS A 11 5.75 -2.04 5.34
CA LYS A 11 6.46 -3.13 4.67
C LYS A 11 5.68 -3.64 3.46
N MET A 12 4.39 -3.79 3.62
CA MET A 12 3.54 -4.25 2.52
C MET A 12 3.55 -3.26 1.37
N ILE A 13 3.52 -1.98 1.69
CA ILE A 13 3.56 -0.94 0.69
C ILE A 13 4.87 -0.99 -0.08
N GLU A 14 5.99 -1.12 0.62
CA GLU A 14 7.28 -1.22 -0.04
C GLU A 14 7.35 -2.43 -0.95
N GLU A 15 6.87 -3.56 -0.49
CA GLU A 15 6.84 -4.76 -1.31
C GLU A 15 5.98 -4.57 -2.54
N ALA A 16 4.81 -3.96 -2.36
CA ALA A 16 3.92 -3.70 -3.49
C ALA A 16 4.57 -2.77 -4.50
N ILE A 17 5.25 -1.75 -4.02
CA ILE A 17 5.95 -0.81 -4.90
C ILE A 17 7.04 -1.53 -5.67
N GLN A 18 7.78 -2.40 -5.02
CA GLN A 18 8.84 -3.15 -5.68
C GLN A 18 8.27 -4.13 -6.71
N GLU A 19 7.19 -4.79 -6.38
CA GLU A 19 6.58 -5.76 -7.28
C GLU A 19 6.01 -5.08 -8.52
N THR A 20 5.37 -3.93 -8.35
CA THR A 20 4.80 -3.21 -9.48
C THR A 20 5.82 -2.35 -10.20
N GLY A 21 6.96 -2.10 -9.58
CA GLY A 21 7.95 -1.18 -10.13
C GLY A 21 7.50 0.26 -10.08
N ALA A 22 6.55 0.57 -9.21
CA ALA A 22 6.01 1.92 -9.11
C ALA A 22 7.07 2.90 -8.63
N THR A 23 7.19 4.01 -9.33
CA THR A 23 8.13 5.06 -8.96
C THR A 23 7.46 6.41 -8.81
N SER A 24 6.17 6.49 -9.10
CA SER A 24 5.45 7.75 -9.06
C SER A 24 3.98 7.49 -8.72
N ARG A 25 3.26 8.57 -8.46
CA ARG A 25 1.84 8.49 -8.15
C ARG A 25 1.00 7.92 -9.29
N LYS A 26 1.52 7.96 -10.49
CA LYS A 26 0.78 7.42 -11.64
C LYS A 26 0.50 5.93 -11.48
N GLU A 27 1.35 5.26 -10.74
CA GLU A 27 1.22 3.82 -10.56
C GLU A 27 0.53 3.47 -9.25
N MET A 28 0.00 4.48 -8.57
CA MET A 28 -0.68 4.30 -7.30
C MET A 28 -1.84 3.31 -7.39
N GLY A 29 -2.58 3.34 -8.49
CA GLY A 29 -3.68 2.42 -8.67
C GLY A 29 -3.26 0.97 -8.62
N GLN A 30 -2.15 0.65 -9.26
CA GLN A 30 -1.63 -0.71 -9.25
C GLN A 30 -1.16 -1.12 -7.86
N VAL A 31 -0.46 -0.21 -7.19
CA VAL A 31 0.00 -0.47 -5.83
C VAL A 31 -1.17 -0.68 -4.89
N MET A 32 -2.19 0.15 -5.01
CA MET A 32 -3.39 0.02 -4.19
C MET A 32 -4.08 -1.32 -4.41
N LYS A 33 -4.20 -1.71 -5.67
CA LYS A 33 -4.81 -2.98 -6.02
C LYS A 33 -4.07 -4.15 -5.37
N LEU A 34 -2.76 -4.13 -5.47
CA LEU A 34 -1.93 -5.16 -4.89
C LEU A 34 -2.04 -5.16 -3.37
N LEU A 35 -2.04 -3.99 -2.77
CA LEU A 35 -2.16 -3.86 -1.32
C LEU A 35 -3.50 -4.37 -0.81
N GLN A 36 -4.57 -4.08 -1.52
CA GLN A 36 -5.87 -4.59 -1.12
C GLN A 36 -5.88 -6.12 -1.11
N SER A 37 -5.23 -6.72 -2.07
CA SER A 37 -5.12 -8.16 -2.13
C SER A 37 -4.27 -8.69 -0.99
N LYS A 38 -3.16 -8.02 -0.69
CA LYS A 38 -2.26 -8.45 0.37
C LYS A 38 -2.86 -8.28 1.75
N THR A 39 -3.59 -7.18 1.97
CA THR A 39 -4.18 -6.90 3.27
C THR A 39 -5.54 -7.56 3.47
N GLU A 40 -6.14 -8.02 2.38
CA GLU A 40 -7.44 -8.68 2.41
C GLU A 40 -8.52 -7.83 3.08
N GLY A 41 -8.44 -6.52 2.89
CA GLY A 41 -9.42 -5.61 3.43
C GLY A 41 -9.23 -5.26 4.90
N ARG A 42 -8.11 -5.62 5.47
CA ARG A 42 -7.83 -5.32 6.89
C ARG A 42 -7.46 -3.87 7.13
N VAL A 43 -7.12 -3.16 6.07
CA VAL A 43 -6.74 -1.76 6.18
C VAL A 43 -7.66 -0.95 5.28
N ASP A 44 -8.09 0.21 5.77
CA ASP A 44 -8.93 1.10 4.97
C ASP A 44 -8.21 1.60 3.73
N ASN A 45 -8.97 1.73 2.65
CA ASN A 45 -8.42 2.32 1.42
C ASN A 45 -7.82 3.69 1.69
N LYS A 46 -8.45 4.45 2.55
CA LYS A 46 -7.98 5.79 2.89
C LYS A 46 -6.60 5.74 3.52
N THR A 47 -6.41 4.82 4.46
CA THR A 47 -5.12 4.65 5.11
C THR A 47 -4.08 4.19 4.11
N LEU A 48 -4.41 3.23 3.28
CA LEU A 48 -3.50 2.74 2.25
C LEU A 48 -3.13 3.84 1.28
N SER A 49 -4.11 4.58 0.84
CA SER A 49 -3.89 5.67 -0.12
C SER A 49 -2.92 6.71 0.44
N SER A 50 -3.16 7.13 1.68
CA SER A 50 -2.28 8.09 2.33
C SER A 50 -0.85 7.57 2.44
N ALA A 51 -0.72 6.33 2.87
CA ALA A 51 0.60 5.74 3.06
C ALA A 51 1.33 5.58 1.73
N VAL A 52 0.61 5.15 0.69
CA VAL A 52 1.22 4.99 -0.63
C VAL A 52 1.65 6.35 -1.18
N MET A 53 0.81 7.36 -1.02
CA MET A 53 1.17 8.70 -1.49
C MET A 53 2.43 9.22 -0.82
N LYS A 54 2.58 8.97 0.46
CA LYS A 54 3.78 9.37 1.18
C LYS A 54 5.02 8.68 0.63
N ARG A 55 4.87 7.44 0.23
CA ARG A 55 5.99 6.68 -0.32
C ARG A 55 6.35 7.10 -1.74
N LEU A 56 5.34 7.42 -2.53
CA LEU A 56 5.55 7.72 -3.94
C LEU A 56 5.81 9.19 -4.23
N SER A 57 5.54 10.05 -3.29
CA SER A 57 5.72 11.49 -3.51
C SER A 57 7.13 11.98 -3.21
#